data_76a66db57ef38b3ca85f9375395d4af8
#
_entry.id   76a66db57ef38b3ca85f9375395d4af8
#
_cell.length_a   1.000
_cell.length_b   1.000
_cell.length_c   1.000
_cell.angle_alpha   90.00
_cell.angle_beta   90.00
_cell.angle_gamma   90.00
#
_symmetry.space_group_name_H-M   'P 1'
#
loop_
_entity.id
_entity.type
_entity.pdbx_description
1 polymer ?
#
loop_
_entity_poly.entity_id
_entity_poly.type
_entity_poly.pdbx_seq_one_letter_code
_entity_poly.pdbx_strand_id
1 'polypeptide(L)'
;MNKSFTLIEILVVIVVIGILSAFVLVGMNSITNNANIAKSQTFLNSLDNSLLLSRVSYWKLDEGSGTAVNDLWGENDCVLGTSPASPAWTNNNCVSGSCLYFDGGDNVNCGTGATLDTMDTFTISGWIRLNVLNRSHYIYSKGYNYANFHGIDLRVYSDNRFMAHAGNGTIITTISTTNTYAQINTWYNVVSVYSPSGYKIYVNGIKKEGESVNPAKPIVFEADKTSYLGVNTSGYLDEIKVYKEALSASDINCNYFIGLNKLFQNKGIALIEFNQRLGEIKSNLSQTGF
;
A
#
# COMPACT_ATOMS: atom_id res chain seq x y z
N MET A 1 -51.32 19.43 -53.66
CA MET A 1 -49.99 19.50 -54.31
C MET A 1 -48.99 18.82 -53.39
N ASN A 2 -48.58 17.61 -53.73
CA ASN A 2 -47.51 16.93 -52.99
C ASN A 2 -46.16 17.55 -53.34
N LYS A 3 -45.51 18.20 -52.39
CA LYS A 3 -44.14 18.64 -52.56
C LYS A 3 -43.22 17.42 -52.47
N SER A 4 -42.55 17.07 -53.57
CA SER A 4 -41.50 16.04 -53.56
C SER A 4 -40.21 16.69 -53.08
N PHE A 5 -39.49 15.96 -52.20
CA PHE A 5 -38.18 16.38 -51.71
C PHE A 5 -37.15 16.43 -52.85
N THR A 6 -36.32 17.45 -52.86
CA THR A 6 -35.21 17.54 -53.78
C THR A 6 -34.04 16.64 -53.31
N LEU A 7 -33.22 16.19 -54.25
CA LEU A 7 -32.06 15.34 -53.96
C LEU A 7 -31.08 16.05 -53.00
N ILE A 8 -30.99 17.37 -53.10
CA ILE A 8 -30.10 18.16 -52.23
C ILE A 8 -30.60 18.26 -50.81
N GLU A 9 -31.93 18.31 -50.57
CA GLU A 9 -32.52 18.32 -49.24
C GLU A 9 -32.24 16.98 -48.51
N ILE A 10 -32.36 15.85 -49.21
CA ILE A 10 -32.03 14.54 -48.64
C ILE A 10 -30.53 14.46 -48.37
N LEU A 11 -29.66 14.95 -49.25
CA LEU A 11 -28.21 14.92 -49.06
C LEU A 11 -27.76 15.74 -47.84
N VAL A 12 -28.35 16.92 -47.64
CA VAL A 12 -28.05 17.76 -46.47
C VAL A 12 -28.49 17.04 -45.16
N VAL A 13 -29.69 16.40 -45.16
CA VAL A 13 -30.17 15.69 -43.98
C VAL A 13 -29.25 14.56 -43.60
N ILE A 14 -28.80 13.71 -44.55
CA ILE A 14 -27.92 12.58 -44.21
C ILE A 14 -26.53 13.06 -43.76
N VAL A 15 -26.00 14.17 -44.28
CA VAL A 15 -24.75 14.77 -43.81
C VAL A 15 -24.89 15.28 -42.37
N VAL A 16 -25.99 16.00 -42.07
CA VAL A 16 -26.24 16.51 -40.70
C VAL A 16 -26.44 15.35 -39.72
N ILE A 17 -27.19 14.29 -40.08
CA ILE A 17 -27.33 13.11 -39.26
C ILE A 17 -25.99 12.41 -39.03
N GLY A 18 -25.15 12.31 -40.07
CA GLY A 18 -23.81 11.73 -39.96
C GLY A 18 -22.90 12.47 -38.97
N ILE A 19 -22.88 13.82 -39.05
CA ILE A 19 -22.12 14.67 -38.12
C ILE A 19 -22.67 14.54 -36.70
N LEU A 20 -23.96 14.64 -36.50
CA LEU A 20 -24.59 14.50 -35.17
C LEU A 20 -24.32 13.13 -34.56
N SER A 21 -24.41 12.05 -35.33
CA SER A 21 -24.09 10.69 -34.89
C SER A 21 -22.63 10.55 -34.47
N ALA A 22 -21.70 11.15 -35.16
CA ALA A 22 -20.28 11.14 -34.78
C ALA A 22 -20.05 11.88 -33.44
N PHE A 23 -20.67 13.01 -33.19
CA PHE A 23 -20.60 13.72 -31.90
C PHE A 23 -21.20 12.92 -30.77
N VAL A 24 -22.33 12.23 -30.98
CA VAL A 24 -22.96 11.37 -29.97
C VAL A 24 -22.04 10.20 -29.62
N LEU A 25 -21.43 9.53 -30.59
CA LEU A 25 -20.53 8.39 -30.34
C LEU A 25 -19.30 8.81 -29.55
N VAL A 26 -18.68 9.95 -29.86
CA VAL A 26 -17.53 10.47 -29.10
C VAL A 26 -17.95 10.86 -27.68
N GLY A 27 -19.10 11.51 -27.52
CA GLY A 27 -19.64 11.89 -26.21
C GLY A 27 -19.99 10.65 -25.34
N MET A 28 -20.58 9.62 -25.92
CA MET A 28 -20.92 8.40 -25.19
C MET A 28 -19.71 7.64 -24.65
N ASN A 29 -18.60 7.59 -25.40
CA ASN A 29 -17.36 6.97 -24.93
C ASN A 29 -16.79 7.70 -23.72
N SER A 30 -16.83 9.03 -23.71
CA SER A 30 -16.40 9.83 -22.56
C SER A 30 -17.31 9.63 -21.34
N ILE A 31 -18.62 9.63 -21.55
CA ILE A 31 -19.62 9.44 -20.47
C ILE A 31 -19.50 8.04 -19.87
N THR A 32 -19.38 6.98 -20.69
CA THR A 32 -19.21 5.61 -20.22
C THR A 32 -17.89 5.42 -19.47
N ASN A 33 -16.82 6.01 -19.92
CA ASN A 33 -15.54 5.97 -19.21
C ASN A 33 -15.63 6.67 -17.85
N ASN A 34 -16.24 7.87 -17.80
CA ASN A 34 -16.43 8.60 -16.54
C ASN A 34 -17.37 7.85 -15.58
N ALA A 35 -18.43 7.24 -16.08
CA ALA A 35 -19.34 6.42 -15.28
C ALA A 35 -18.64 5.16 -14.73
N ASN A 36 -17.80 4.49 -15.52
CA ASN A 36 -17.01 3.36 -15.08
C ASN A 36 -15.97 3.76 -14.03
N ILE A 37 -15.31 4.90 -14.19
CA ILE A 37 -14.38 5.46 -13.20
C ILE A 37 -15.13 5.77 -11.90
N ALA A 38 -16.27 6.45 -11.95
CA ALA A 38 -17.07 6.76 -10.77
C ALA A 38 -17.57 5.50 -10.06
N LYS A 39 -18.03 4.48 -10.80
CA LYS A 39 -18.44 3.20 -10.26
C LYS A 39 -17.28 2.46 -9.60
N SER A 40 -16.11 2.45 -10.22
CA SER A 40 -14.90 1.89 -9.65
C SER A 40 -14.48 2.62 -8.37
N GLN A 41 -14.56 3.95 -8.36
CA GLN A 41 -14.24 4.77 -7.19
C GLN A 41 -15.21 4.48 -6.03
N THR A 42 -16.52 4.38 -6.31
CA THR A 42 -17.54 4.03 -5.30
C THR A 42 -17.29 2.63 -4.73
N PHE A 43 -16.92 1.67 -5.58
CA PHE A 43 -16.59 0.32 -5.16
C PHE A 43 -15.31 0.31 -4.28
N LEU A 44 -14.26 1.03 -4.67
CA LEU A 44 -13.02 1.16 -3.90
C LEU A 44 -13.28 1.81 -2.54
N ASN A 45 -14.09 2.87 -2.49
CA ASN A 45 -14.48 3.51 -1.23
C ASN A 45 -15.30 2.56 -0.33
N SER A 46 -16.19 1.76 -0.91
CA SER A 46 -16.95 0.73 -0.18
C SER A 46 -16.04 -0.33 0.43
N LEU A 47 -15.01 -0.76 -0.30
CA LEU A 47 -14.02 -1.73 0.19
C LEU A 47 -13.13 -1.14 1.28
N ASP A 48 -12.63 0.08 1.09
CA ASP A 48 -11.84 0.76 2.14
C ASP A 48 -12.67 0.91 3.42
N ASN A 49 -13.95 1.27 3.29
CA ASN A 49 -14.89 1.34 4.41
C ASN A 49 -15.12 -0.01 5.10
N SER A 50 -15.15 -1.13 4.38
CA SER A 50 -15.32 -2.46 4.99
C SER A 50 -14.14 -2.86 5.88
N LEU A 51 -12.94 -2.34 5.60
CA LEU A 51 -11.72 -2.61 6.36
C LEU A 51 -11.54 -1.68 7.57
N LEU A 52 -12.38 -0.65 7.71
CA LEU A 52 -12.24 0.33 8.79
C LEU A 52 -12.35 -0.33 10.18
N LEU A 53 -13.24 -1.30 10.36
CA LEU A 53 -13.48 -1.93 11.67
C LEU A 53 -12.29 -2.75 12.18
N SER A 54 -11.44 -3.24 11.29
CA SER A 54 -10.25 -4.01 11.65
C SER A 54 -8.96 -3.18 11.71
N ARG A 55 -9.01 -1.93 11.25
CA ARG A 55 -7.86 -1.02 11.27
C ARG A 55 -7.56 -0.58 12.71
N VAL A 56 -6.28 -0.65 13.08
CA VAL A 56 -5.78 -0.20 14.39
C VAL A 56 -5.08 1.14 14.25
N SER A 57 -4.27 1.30 13.20
CA SER A 57 -3.54 2.55 12.93
C SER A 57 -3.42 2.80 11.43
N TYR A 58 -3.38 4.08 11.09
CA TYR A 58 -3.10 4.55 9.73
C TYR A 58 -2.28 5.83 9.74
N TRP A 59 -1.00 5.71 9.48
CA TRP A 59 -0.09 6.84 9.29
C TRP A 59 0.02 7.12 7.80
N LYS A 60 -0.67 8.16 7.37
CA LYS A 60 -0.73 8.55 5.95
C LYS A 60 0.54 9.24 5.48
N LEU A 61 1.26 9.88 6.40
CA LEU A 61 2.49 10.66 6.18
C LEU A 61 2.28 11.86 5.24
N ASP A 62 1.14 12.52 5.34
CA ASP A 62 0.73 13.64 4.47
C ASP A 62 0.84 15.02 5.17
N GLU A 63 1.39 15.11 6.38
CA GLU A 63 1.47 16.37 7.14
C GLU A 63 2.36 17.41 6.46
N GLY A 64 3.40 16.99 5.75
CA GLY A 64 4.26 17.82 4.93
C GLY A 64 5.15 18.80 5.67
N SER A 65 4.99 18.95 6.99
CA SER A 65 5.80 19.82 7.85
C SER A 65 5.58 19.51 9.33
N GLY A 66 6.43 20.07 10.20
CA GLY A 66 6.35 19.84 11.64
C GLY A 66 6.94 18.49 12.05
N THR A 67 6.72 18.13 13.32
CA THR A 67 7.27 16.89 13.92
C THR A 67 6.21 15.83 14.22
N ALA A 68 4.93 16.19 14.18
CA ALA A 68 3.83 15.25 14.41
C ALA A 68 3.57 14.39 13.17
N VAL A 69 3.26 13.11 13.40
CA VAL A 69 2.76 12.15 12.43
C VAL A 69 1.49 11.56 13.02
N ASN A 70 0.33 11.96 12.48
CA ASN A 70 -0.95 11.63 13.06
C ASN A 70 -1.40 10.21 12.68
N ASP A 71 -1.91 9.47 13.63
CA ASP A 71 -2.68 8.25 13.38
C ASP A 71 -4.12 8.65 12.99
N LEU A 72 -4.44 8.59 11.71
CA LEU A 72 -5.75 8.99 11.20
C LEU A 72 -6.90 8.07 11.63
N TRP A 73 -6.58 6.95 12.28
CA TRP A 73 -7.61 5.97 12.66
C TRP A 73 -7.62 5.64 14.14
N GLY A 74 -6.47 5.42 14.74
CA GLY A 74 -6.29 5.05 16.14
C GLY A 74 -5.80 6.22 16.99
N GLU A 75 -5.17 5.86 18.10
CA GLU A 75 -4.58 6.80 19.06
C GLU A 75 -3.05 6.66 19.14
N ASN A 76 -2.44 6.10 18.09
CA ASN A 76 -1.00 5.83 18.04
C ASN A 76 -0.27 6.95 17.26
N ASP A 77 -0.49 8.19 17.64
CA ASP A 77 0.22 9.33 17.07
C ASP A 77 1.73 9.18 17.28
N CYS A 78 2.50 9.61 16.29
CA CYS A 78 3.94 9.48 16.29
C CYS A 78 4.60 10.86 16.23
N VAL A 79 5.87 10.88 16.58
CA VAL A 79 6.72 12.07 16.50
C VAL A 79 8.00 11.72 15.75
N LEU A 80 8.41 12.61 14.85
CA LEU A 80 9.70 12.47 14.17
C LEU A 80 10.82 12.40 15.20
N GLY A 81 11.83 11.59 14.95
CA GLY A 81 13.04 11.55 15.75
C GLY A 81 13.66 12.93 15.87
N THR A 82 14.43 13.16 16.94
CA THR A 82 15.15 14.42 17.14
C THR A 82 16.47 14.40 16.37
N SER A 83 16.87 15.57 15.83
CA SER A 83 18.16 15.71 15.13
C SER A 83 19.34 15.10 15.91
N PRO A 84 20.21 14.28 15.28
CA PRO A 84 20.31 14.02 13.83
C PRO A 84 19.37 12.93 13.28
N ALA A 85 18.52 12.30 14.06
CA ALA A 85 17.69 11.16 13.68
C ALA A 85 16.27 11.58 13.21
N SER A 86 16.13 12.73 12.55
CA SER A 86 14.85 13.28 12.12
C SER A 86 14.63 13.14 10.62
N PRO A 87 13.69 12.33 10.15
CA PRO A 87 13.37 12.23 8.73
C PRO A 87 12.80 13.55 8.20
N ALA A 88 12.91 13.75 6.89
CA ALA A 88 12.49 14.97 6.22
C ALA A 88 11.18 14.78 5.45
N TRP A 89 10.26 15.73 5.59
CA TRP A 89 9.06 15.79 4.74
C TRP A 89 9.42 16.13 3.29
N THR A 90 8.75 15.48 2.36
CA THR A 90 8.83 15.78 0.94
C THR A 90 7.49 15.55 0.27
N ASN A 91 7.25 16.23 -0.85
CA ASN A 91 6.10 16.01 -1.74
C ASN A 91 6.53 15.47 -3.12
N ASN A 92 7.81 15.12 -3.27
CA ASN A 92 8.34 14.63 -4.54
C ASN A 92 8.30 13.11 -4.60
N ASN A 93 7.65 12.58 -5.63
CA ASN A 93 7.57 11.13 -5.89
C ASN A 93 6.96 10.31 -4.74
N CYS A 94 6.04 10.88 -3.96
CA CYS A 94 5.28 10.17 -2.94
C CYS A 94 4.16 9.33 -3.54
N VAL A 95 3.65 8.36 -2.80
CA VAL A 95 2.47 7.58 -3.20
C VAL A 95 1.22 8.46 -3.16
N SER A 96 1.06 9.24 -2.09
CA SER A 96 -0.05 10.17 -1.90
C SER A 96 0.47 11.45 -1.26
N GLY A 97 0.03 12.63 -1.69
CA GLY A 97 0.35 13.91 -1.05
C GLY A 97 1.83 14.11 -0.72
N SER A 98 2.16 14.06 0.56
CA SER A 98 3.53 14.08 1.08
C SER A 98 3.98 12.69 1.51
N CYS A 99 5.27 12.53 1.82
CA CYS A 99 5.84 11.34 2.44
C CYS A 99 7.08 11.69 3.25
N LEU A 100 7.64 10.74 3.98
CA LEU A 100 8.87 10.92 4.74
C LEU A 100 10.07 10.32 4.02
N TYR A 101 11.12 11.11 3.91
CA TYR A 101 12.46 10.68 3.49
C TYR A 101 13.33 10.41 4.71
N PHE A 102 13.99 9.25 4.73
CA PHE A 102 14.90 8.76 5.75
C PHE A 102 16.32 8.63 5.18
N ASP A 103 17.33 9.05 5.92
CA ASP A 103 18.75 9.02 5.49
C ASP A 103 19.50 7.75 5.93
N GLY A 104 18.87 6.92 6.76
CA GLY A 104 19.43 5.69 7.31
C GLY A 104 19.80 5.76 8.79
N GLY A 105 19.78 6.93 9.39
CA GLY A 105 19.91 7.17 10.82
C GLY A 105 18.60 7.60 11.49
N ASP A 106 17.62 7.93 10.69
CA ASP A 106 16.34 8.48 11.09
C ASP A 106 15.36 7.45 11.64
N ASN A 107 14.36 7.92 12.38
CA ASN A 107 13.21 7.15 12.82
C ASN A 107 12.00 8.06 13.13
N VAL A 108 10.83 7.45 13.18
CA VAL A 108 9.60 8.05 13.73
C VAL A 108 9.17 7.23 14.92
N ASN A 109 8.98 7.87 16.06
CA ASN A 109 8.62 7.24 17.32
C ASN A 109 7.10 7.31 17.54
N CYS A 110 6.44 6.16 17.59
CA CYS A 110 4.98 6.03 17.78
C CYS A 110 4.59 5.64 19.22
N GLY A 111 5.50 5.79 20.18
CA GLY A 111 5.21 5.45 21.57
C GLY A 111 4.96 3.96 21.80
N THR A 112 4.41 3.65 22.95
CA THR A 112 4.18 2.25 23.39
C THR A 112 2.89 1.66 22.83
N GLY A 113 1.90 2.46 22.45
CA GLY A 113 0.67 2.10 21.74
C GLY A 113 0.03 0.78 22.21
N ALA A 114 -0.67 0.79 23.36
CA ALA A 114 -1.24 -0.42 23.97
C ALA A 114 -2.22 -1.18 23.04
N THR A 115 -2.87 -0.49 22.11
CA THR A 115 -3.77 -1.09 21.13
C THR A 115 -3.04 -2.01 20.14
N LEU A 116 -1.71 -1.87 20.04
CA LEU A 116 -0.83 -2.69 19.21
C LEU A 116 -0.24 -3.89 19.95
N ASP A 117 -0.59 -4.09 21.22
CA ASP A 117 -0.06 -5.16 22.10
C ASP A 117 -0.94 -6.43 22.20
N THR A 118 -2.16 -6.40 21.65
CA THR A 118 -3.16 -7.44 21.87
C THR A 118 -3.65 -8.09 20.59
N MET A 119 -2.75 -8.30 19.61
CA MET A 119 -3.12 -8.84 18.30
C MET A 119 -2.64 -10.28 18.14
N ASP A 120 -3.55 -11.27 18.23
CA ASP A 120 -3.27 -12.67 17.87
C ASP A 120 -3.21 -12.88 16.35
N THR A 121 -3.87 -12.01 15.60
CA THR A 121 -3.84 -11.91 14.15
C THR A 121 -3.61 -10.48 13.76
N PHE A 122 -2.84 -10.23 12.71
CA PHE A 122 -2.64 -8.87 12.23
C PHE A 122 -2.24 -8.83 10.77
N THR A 123 -2.42 -7.67 10.18
CA THR A 123 -1.84 -7.29 8.90
C THR A 123 -1.11 -5.97 9.05
N ILE A 124 0.13 -5.91 8.57
CA ILE A 124 0.90 -4.68 8.46
C ILE A 124 1.13 -4.41 6.98
N SER A 125 0.86 -3.19 6.56
CA SER A 125 1.03 -2.72 5.18
C SER A 125 1.78 -1.39 5.17
N GLY A 126 2.66 -1.19 4.19
CA GLY A 126 3.31 0.09 3.98
C GLY A 126 3.90 0.18 2.58
N TRP A 127 4.15 1.41 2.13
CA TRP A 127 4.87 1.67 0.90
C TRP A 127 6.30 2.09 1.21
N ILE A 128 7.25 1.52 0.48
CA ILE A 128 8.67 1.78 0.63
C ILE A 128 9.35 1.96 -0.74
N ARG A 129 10.26 2.95 -0.82
CA ARG A 129 11.13 3.19 -1.96
C ARG A 129 12.55 3.42 -1.45
N LEU A 130 13.49 2.56 -1.84
CA LEU A 130 14.85 2.58 -1.32
C LEU A 130 15.81 3.36 -2.20
N ASN A 131 16.76 4.03 -1.59
CA ASN A 131 17.90 4.68 -2.25
C ASN A 131 19.17 3.82 -2.18
N VAL A 132 19.24 2.91 -1.21
CA VAL A 132 20.39 2.05 -0.94
C VAL A 132 19.90 0.62 -0.70
N LEU A 133 20.66 -0.36 -1.13
CA LEU A 133 20.43 -1.80 -0.88
C LEU A 133 21.48 -2.37 0.09
N ASN A 134 21.36 -3.68 0.35
CA ASN A 134 22.31 -4.47 1.15
C ASN A 134 22.41 -4.03 2.62
N ARG A 135 21.30 -3.50 3.15
CA ARG A 135 21.08 -3.25 4.58
C ARG A 135 19.63 -3.46 4.95
N SER A 136 19.33 -3.59 6.24
CA SER A 136 17.94 -3.72 6.69
C SER A 136 17.25 -2.36 6.73
N HIS A 137 16.04 -2.28 6.17
CA HIS A 137 15.20 -1.09 6.10
C HIS A 137 13.84 -1.42 6.67
N TYR A 138 13.50 -0.86 7.83
CA TYR A 138 12.25 -1.16 8.51
C TYR A 138 11.13 -0.24 8.02
N ILE A 139 10.01 -0.83 7.61
CA ILE A 139 8.76 -0.08 7.35
C ILE A 139 8.09 0.21 8.69
N TYR A 140 7.96 -0.83 9.51
CA TYR A 140 7.36 -0.80 10.84
C TYR A 140 8.07 -1.79 11.76
N SER A 141 8.21 -1.42 13.03
CA SER A 141 8.66 -2.34 14.07
C SER A 141 8.04 -1.99 15.41
N LYS A 142 7.68 -2.99 16.22
CA LYS A 142 7.26 -2.82 17.61
C LYS A 142 7.90 -3.87 18.49
N GLY A 143 8.71 -3.40 19.46
CA GLY A 143 9.34 -4.25 20.45
C GLY A 143 10.20 -5.37 19.87
N TYR A 144 10.60 -5.26 18.59
CA TYR A 144 11.40 -6.30 17.96
C TYR A 144 12.77 -6.40 18.64
N ASN A 145 12.99 -7.53 19.27
CA ASN A 145 14.26 -7.86 19.91
C ASN A 145 14.62 -9.32 19.62
N TYR A 146 15.64 -9.50 18.79
CA TYR A 146 16.08 -10.84 18.38
C TYR A 146 16.58 -11.69 19.59
N ALA A 147 17.17 -11.04 20.58
CA ALA A 147 17.70 -11.74 21.74
C ALA A 147 16.59 -12.33 22.66
N ASN A 148 15.43 -11.68 22.70
CA ASN A 148 14.32 -12.05 23.57
C ASN A 148 13.14 -12.67 22.81
N PHE A 149 13.23 -12.79 21.48
CA PHE A 149 12.18 -13.37 20.63
C PHE A 149 10.80 -12.70 20.75
N HIS A 150 10.75 -11.39 20.96
CA HIS A 150 9.53 -10.62 21.11
C HIS A 150 9.32 -9.64 19.94
N GLY A 151 8.07 -9.18 19.81
CA GLY A 151 7.68 -8.09 18.92
C GLY A 151 7.46 -8.50 17.48
N ILE A 152 7.18 -7.50 16.67
CA ILE A 152 6.86 -7.65 15.24
C ILE A 152 7.64 -6.63 14.40
N ASP A 153 7.95 -7.00 13.16
CA ASP A 153 8.43 -6.06 12.16
C ASP A 153 8.00 -6.41 10.74
N LEU A 154 8.06 -5.40 9.87
CA LEU A 154 7.98 -5.51 8.41
C LEU A 154 9.11 -4.70 7.81
N ARG A 155 9.93 -5.32 6.95
CA ARG A 155 11.16 -4.71 6.43
C ARG A 155 11.61 -5.26 5.09
N VAL A 156 12.55 -4.55 4.45
CA VAL A 156 13.45 -5.12 3.46
C VAL A 156 14.74 -5.53 4.20
N TYR A 157 15.15 -6.79 4.07
CA TYR A 157 16.32 -7.31 4.77
C TYR A 157 17.63 -7.00 4.02
N SER A 158 18.77 -7.26 4.65
CA SER A 158 20.10 -6.93 4.10
C SER A 158 20.48 -7.70 2.83
N ASP A 159 19.77 -8.76 2.50
CA ASP A 159 19.86 -9.48 1.23
C ASP A 159 18.83 -9.00 0.18
N ASN A 160 18.17 -7.87 0.46
CA ASN A 160 17.16 -7.19 -0.36
C ASN A 160 15.83 -7.95 -0.51
N ARG A 161 15.61 -9.03 0.22
CA ARG A 161 14.31 -9.71 0.28
C ARG A 161 13.34 -8.95 1.19
N PHE A 162 12.07 -9.04 0.88
CA PHE A 162 11.01 -8.55 1.77
C PHE A 162 10.79 -9.59 2.88
N MET A 163 10.72 -9.11 4.11
CA MET A 163 10.72 -9.98 5.28
C MET A 163 9.82 -9.40 6.37
N ALA A 164 9.22 -10.28 7.17
CA ALA A 164 8.52 -9.90 8.39
C ALA A 164 8.77 -10.92 9.50
N HIS A 165 8.74 -10.44 10.74
CA HIS A 165 8.93 -11.24 11.95
C HIS A 165 7.77 -11.08 12.91
N ALA A 166 7.51 -12.14 13.67
CA ALA A 166 6.60 -12.15 14.80
C ALA A 166 7.18 -13.05 15.89
N GLY A 167 7.44 -12.48 17.06
CA GLY A 167 8.03 -13.17 18.20
C GLY A 167 7.00 -13.55 19.24
N ASN A 168 7.19 -14.70 19.91
CA ASN A 168 6.29 -15.19 20.96
C ASN A 168 6.99 -15.38 22.32
N GLY A 169 8.13 -14.73 22.53
CA GLY A 169 8.94 -14.86 23.75
C GLY A 169 9.83 -16.10 23.81
N THR A 170 9.67 -17.04 22.88
CA THR A 170 10.45 -18.28 22.82
C THR A 170 11.07 -18.50 21.47
N ILE A 171 10.36 -18.17 20.41
CA ILE A 171 10.80 -18.27 19.01
C ILE A 171 10.34 -17.06 18.22
N ILE A 172 11.02 -16.80 17.13
CA ILE A 172 10.59 -15.85 16.09
C ILE A 172 10.04 -16.64 14.91
N THR A 173 8.79 -16.34 14.54
CA THR A 173 8.24 -16.76 13.26
C THR A 173 8.66 -15.74 12.21
N THR A 174 9.32 -16.19 11.17
CA THR A 174 9.81 -15.34 10.08
C THR A 174 9.15 -15.75 8.77
N ILE A 175 8.79 -14.77 7.95
CA ILE A 175 8.46 -14.97 6.55
C ILE A 175 9.34 -14.07 5.70
N SER A 176 9.97 -14.63 4.65
CA SER A 176 10.76 -13.86 3.67
C SER A 176 10.45 -14.33 2.26
N THR A 177 10.48 -13.40 1.30
CA THR A 177 10.36 -13.78 -0.12
C THR A 177 11.55 -14.61 -0.57
N THR A 178 11.34 -15.60 -1.47
CA THR A 178 12.43 -16.43 -2.01
C THR A 178 13.07 -15.82 -3.25
N ASN A 179 12.25 -15.38 -4.21
CA ASN A 179 12.68 -14.90 -5.53
C ASN A 179 12.20 -13.47 -5.84
N THR A 180 11.94 -12.67 -4.82
CA THR A 180 11.50 -11.27 -4.98
C THR A 180 12.39 -10.38 -4.16
N TYR A 181 13.11 -9.48 -4.84
CA TYR A 181 14.09 -8.58 -4.25
C TYR A 181 13.72 -7.12 -4.52
N ALA A 182 13.96 -6.27 -3.55
CA ALA A 182 13.82 -4.83 -3.70
C ALA A 182 14.87 -4.29 -4.68
N GLN A 183 14.50 -3.24 -5.41
CA GLN A 183 15.37 -2.45 -6.27
C GLN A 183 15.36 -1.00 -5.80
N ILE A 184 16.46 -0.28 -6.03
CA ILE A 184 16.52 1.15 -5.74
C ILE A 184 15.53 1.93 -6.61
N ASN A 185 15.07 3.07 -6.09
CA ASN A 185 14.20 4.01 -6.80
C ASN A 185 12.87 3.43 -7.28
N THR A 186 12.44 2.28 -6.73
CA THR A 186 11.18 1.63 -7.07
C THR A 186 10.26 1.58 -5.85
N TRP A 187 9.02 2.03 -5.99
CA TRP A 187 8.00 1.93 -4.96
C TRP A 187 7.44 0.51 -4.89
N TYR A 188 7.44 -0.04 -3.69
CA TYR A 188 6.81 -1.32 -3.35
C TYR A 188 5.75 -1.11 -2.27
N ASN A 189 4.58 -1.68 -2.48
CA ASN A 189 3.66 -1.95 -1.39
C ASN A 189 4.01 -3.31 -0.81
N VAL A 190 4.33 -3.34 0.47
CA VAL A 190 4.69 -4.58 1.18
C VAL A 190 3.66 -4.83 2.27
N VAL A 191 3.13 -6.04 2.29
CA VAL A 191 2.11 -6.45 3.26
C VAL A 191 2.50 -7.77 3.89
N SER A 192 2.49 -7.82 5.21
CA SER A 192 2.60 -9.07 5.96
C SER A 192 1.28 -9.41 6.65
N VAL A 193 0.87 -10.66 6.58
CA VAL A 193 -0.36 -11.18 7.19
C VAL A 193 -0.01 -12.31 8.13
N TYR A 194 -0.21 -12.10 9.41
CA TYR A 194 0.00 -13.09 10.46
C TYR A 194 -1.33 -13.64 10.97
N SER A 195 -1.42 -14.95 11.09
CA SER A 195 -2.55 -15.65 11.68
C SER A 195 -2.12 -17.00 12.27
N PRO A 196 -2.95 -17.66 13.12
CA PRO A 196 -2.67 -19.01 13.60
C PRO A 196 -2.47 -20.04 12.47
N SER A 197 -3.02 -19.79 11.28
CA SER A 197 -2.86 -20.66 10.10
C SER A 197 -1.56 -20.44 9.34
N GLY A 198 -0.76 -19.45 9.70
CA GLY A 198 0.55 -19.17 9.09
C GLY A 198 0.82 -17.71 8.84
N TYR A 199 2.02 -17.43 8.39
CA TYR A 199 2.50 -16.11 8.02
C TYR A 199 2.58 -16.01 6.49
N LYS A 200 2.12 -14.89 5.92
CA LYS A 200 2.12 -14.63 4.47
C LYS A 200 2.73 -13.27 4.20
N ILE A 201 3.38 -13.14 3.04
CA ILE A 201 3.93 -11.88 2.57
C ILE A 201 3.42 -11.57 1.16
N TYR A 202 3.05 -10.32 0.93
CA TYR A 202 2.59 -9.82 -0.37
C TYR A 202 3.46 -8.63 -0.78
N VAL A 203 3.77 -8.59 -2.06
CA VAL A 203 4.49 -7.46 -2.67
C VAL A 203 3.69 -7.00 -3.88
N ASN A 204 3.36 -5.73 -3.91
CA ASN A 204 2.54 -5.13 -4.96
C ASN A 204 1.20 -5.89 -5.18
N GLY A 205 0.50 -6.19 -4.08
CA GLY A 205 -0.77 -6.90 -4.07
C GLY A 205 -0.67 -8.41 -4.30
N ILE A 206 0.44 -8.93 -4.76
CA ILE A 206 0.61 -10.34 -5.13
C ILE A 206 1.28 -11.11 -4.00
N LYS A 207 0.63 -12.20 -3.56
CA LYS A 207 1.24 -13.13 -2.60
C LYS A 207 2.53 -13.67 -3.20
N LYS A 208 3.61 -13.60 -2.45
CA LYS A 208 4.90 -14.15 -2.85
C LYS A 208 5.13 -15.49 -2.19
N GLU A 209 5.81 -16.37 -2.91
CA GLU A 209 6.40 -17.55 -2.31
C GLU A 209 7.42 -17.09 -1.29
N GLY A 210 7.36 -17.66 -0.11
CA GLY A 210 8.21 -17.27 0.99
C GLY A 210 8.52 -18.47 1.87
N GLU A 211 9.72 -18.46 2.43
CA GLU A 211 10.12 -19.39 3.47
C GLU A 211 9.60 -18.88 4.81
N SER A 212 8.68 -19.63 5.42
CA SER A 212 8.28 -19.41 6.79
C SER A 212 9.11 -20.32 7.70
N VAL A 213 9.88 -19.71 8.58
CA VAL A 213 10.62 -20.42 9.62
C VAL A 213 9.80 -20.38 10.90
N ASN A 214 9.57 -21.52 11.50
CA ASN A 214 8.72 -21.79 12.65
C ASN A 214 7.20 -21.64 12.37
N PRO A 215 6.37 -22.49 13.00
CA PRO A 215 4.92 -22.36 12.89
C PRO A 215 4.45 -21.08 13.57
N ALA A 216 3.38 -20.50 13.06
CA ALA A 216 2.72 -19.38 13.71
C ALA A 216 2.25 -19.76 15.11
N LYS A 217 2.51 -18.91 16.08
CA LYS A 217 2.10 -19.06 17.48
C LYS A 217 1.59 -17.72 18.00
N PRO A 218 0.78 -17.69 19.06
CA PRO A 218 0.39 -16.43 19.66
C PRO A 218 1.60 -15.54 19.91
N ILE A 219 1.47 -14.27 19.54
CA ILE A 219 2.55 -13.28 19.70
C ILE A 219 2.57 -12.83 21.15
N VAL A 220 3.76 -12.62 21.67
CA VAL A 220 3.97 -11.99 22.97
C VAL A 220 4.64 -10.64 22.74
N PHE A 221 3.93 -9.59 23.09
CA PHE A 221 4.50 -8.26 23.16
C PHE A 221 5.03 -8.05 24.59
N GLU A 222 6.23 -7.51 24.70
CA GLU A 222 6.65 -6.93 25.97
C GLU A 222 5.85 -5.63 26.17
N ALA A 223 5.22 -5.49 27.33
CA ALA A 223 4.59 -4.23 27.71
C ALA A 223 5.61 -3.08 27.59
N ASP A 224 5.13 -1.91 27.26
CA ASP A 224 5.93 -0.68 27.19
C ASP A 224 7.00 -0.63 26.08
N LYS A 225 6.99 -1.53 25.11
CA LYS A 225 7.90 -1.42 23.95
C LYS A 225 7.38 -0.44 22.91
N THR A 226 8.28 0.44 22.51
CA THR A 226 8.01 1.48 21.52
C THR A 226 7.84 0.90 20.13
N SER A 227 6.89 1.48 19.39
CA SER A 227 6.72 1.30 17.96
C SER A 227 7.51 2.35 17.19
N TYR A 228 8.07 1.95 16.07
CA TYR A 228 8.84 2.84 15.20
C TYR A 228 8.50 2.64 13.73
N LEU A 229 8.56 3.74 12.96
CA LEU A 229 8.59 3.70 11.50
C LEU A 229 9.98 4.10 11.02
N GLY A 230 10.46 3.46 9.96
CA GLY A 230 11.62 3.88 9.20
C GLY A 230 12.99 3.63 9.84
N VAL A 231 13.09 2.88 10.92
CA VAL A 231 14.40 2.58 11.56
C VAL A 231 15.37 1.99 10.53
N ASN A 232 16.61 2.52 10.51
CA ASN A 232 17.66 2.14 9.57
C ASN A 232 17.28 2.29 8.07
N THR A 233 16.17 2.95 7.75
CA THR A 233 15.73 3.11 6.37
C THR A 233 16.52 4.23 5.68
N SER A 234 17.00 3.95 4.47
CA SER A 234 17.52 4.96 3.55
C SER A 234 16.63 4.96 2.31
N GLY A 235 15.72 5.93 2.25
CA GLY A 235 14.67 5.97 1.25
C GLY A 235 13.40 6.64 1.75
N TYR A 236 12.27 6.25 1.22
CA TYR A 236 10.98 6.89 1.47
C TYR A 236 9.98 5.88 2.03
N LEU A 237 9.14 6.34 2.96
CA LEU A 237 7.98 5.61 3.44
C LEU A 237 6.70 6.42 3.23
N ASP A 238 5.59 5.71 2.99
CA ASP A 238 4.28 6.29 2.78
C ASP A 238 3.16 5.29 3.10
N GLU A 239 1.96 5.80 3.47
CA GLU A 239 0.72 5.01 3.59
C GLU A 239 0.85 3.76 4.48
N ILE A 240 1.35 3.88 5.71
CA ILE A 240 1.56 2.75 6.63
C ILE A 240 0.28 2.45 7.40
N LYS A 241 -0.15 1.19 7.42
CA LYS A 241 -1.40 0.74 8.05
C LYS A 241 -1.17 -0.52 8.87
N VAL A 242 -1.84 -0.62 10.01
CA VAL A 242 -1.91 -1.81 10.86
C VAL A 242 -3.37 -2.20 11.07
N TYR A 243 -3.66 -3.49 10.93
CA TYR A 243 -4.98 -4.09 11.12
C TYR A 243 -4.87 -5.23 12.14
N LYS A 244 -5.89 -5.41 12.98
CA LYS A 244 -6.01 -6.52 13.96
C LYS A 244 -6.59 -7.81 13.36
N GLU A 245 -6.68 -7.89 12.04
CA GLU A 245 -7.20 -9.04 11.30
C GLU A 245 -6.22 -9.49 10.22
N ALA A 246 -6.32 -10.76 9.85
CA ALA A 246 -5.64 -11.33 8.70
C ALA A 246 -6.43 -10.97 7.43
N LEU A 247 -6.05 -9.89 6.77
CA LEU A 247 -6.71 -9.45 5.54
C LEU A 247 -6.69 -10.53 4.45
N SER A 248 -7.78 -10.61 3.70
CA SER A 248 -7.87 -11.50 2.54
C SER A 248 -6.98 -11.00 1.38
N ALA A 249 -6.64 -11.90 0.45
CA ALA A 249 -5.92 -11.53 -0.76
C ALA A 249 -6.67 -10.46 -1.58
N SER A 250 -8.01 -10.52 -1.59
CA SER A 250 -8.87 -9.53 -2.23
C SER A 250 -8.70 -8.13 -1.61
N ASP A 251 -8.72 -8.04 -0.28
CA ASP A 251 -8.57 -6.78 0.45
C ASP A 251 -7.18 -6.17 0.20
N ILE A 252 -6.14 -7.01 0.20
CA ILE A 252 -4.76 -6.59 -0.09
C ILE A 252 -4.63 -6.08 -1.53
N ASN A 253 -5.22 -6.78 -2.50
CA ASN A 253 -5.24 -6.35 -3.90
C ASN A 253 -5.94 -5.00 -4.06
N CYS A 254 -7.08 -4.81 -3.38
CA CYS A 254 -7.80 -3.54 -3.40
C CYS A 254 -7.00 -2.39 -2.79
N ASN A 255 -6.41 -2.60 -1.60
CA ASN A 255 -5.55 -1.60 -0.96
C ASN A 255 -4.36 -1.23 -1.84
N TYR A 256 -3.74 -2.22 -2.48
CA TYR A 256 -2.65 -1.98 -3.42
C TYR A 256 -3.11 -1.18 -4.65
N PHE A 257 -4.25 -1.54 -5.25
CA PHE A 257 -4.79 -0.83 -6.40
C PHE A 257 -5.11 0.64 -6.09
N ILE A 258 -5.68 0.92 -4.91
CA ILE A 258 -5.92 2.29 -4.46
C ILE A 258 -4.61 3.08 -4.37
N GLY A 259 -3.59 2.53 -3.73
CA GLY A 259 -2.28 3.16 -3.61
C GLY A 259 -1.56 3.31 -4.95
N LEU A 260 -1.64 2.31 -5.83
CA LEU A 260 -1.06 2.36 -7.18
C LEU A 260 -1.69 3.48 -8.02
N ASN A 261 -3.00 3.66 -7.92
CA ASN A 261 -3.70 4.75 -8.60
C ASN A 261 -3.27 6.14 -8.08
N LYS A 262 -3.16 6.28 -6.75
CA LYS A 262 -2.62 7.51 -6.14
C LYS A 262 -1.19 7.81 -6.61
N LEU A 263 -0.31 6.79 -6.60
CA LEU A 263 1.07 6.89 -7.06
C LEU A 263 1.17 7.34 -8.53
N PHE A 264 0.27 6.84 -9.39
CA PHE A 264 0.19 7.27 -10.78
C PHE A 264 -0.33 8.72 -10.90
N GLN A 265 -1.38 9.08 -10.16
CA GLN A 265 -1.93 10.45 -10.14
C GLN A 265 -0.90 11.47 -9.61
N ASN A 266 -0.10 11.08 -8.65
CA ASN A 266 0.99 11.89 -8.08
C ASN A 266 2.26 11.90 -8.95
N LYS A 267 2.20 11.30 -10.17
CA LYS A 267 3.33 11.19 -11.11
C LYS A 267 4.56 10.45 -10.57
N GLY A 268 4.38 9.62 -9.55
CA GLY A 268 5.44 8.79 -8.99
C GLY A 268 5.84 7.61 -9.89
N ILE A 269 4.97 7.24 -10.85
CA ILE A 269 5.23 6.26 -11.91
C ILE A 269 4.67 6.71 -13.26
N ALA A 270 5.25 6.21 -14.35
CA ALA A 270 4.75 6.47 -15.70
C ALA A 270 3.54 5.58 -16.03
N LEU A 271 2.74 5.97 -17.03
CA LEU A 271 1.57 5.21 -17.51
C LEU A 271 1.94 3.78 -17.92
N ILE A 272 3.09 3.57 -18.53
CA ILE A 272 3.55 2.26 -18.96
C ILE A 272 3.77 1.33 -17.75
N GLU A 273 4.39 1.82 -16.70
CA GLU A 273 4.60 1.08 -15.44
C GLU A 273 3.28 0.81 -14.72
N PHE A 274 2.38 1.81 -14.66
CA PHE A 274 1.05 1.64 -14.10
C PHE A 274 0.29 0.50 -14.80
N ASN A 275 0.27 0.49 -16.14
CA ASN A 275 -0.40 -0.55 -16.92
C ASN A 275 0.25 -1.93 -16.75
N GLN A 276 1.58 -1.99 -16.66
CA GLN A 276 2.29 -3.24 -16.38
C GLN A 276 1.86 -3.82 -15.03
N ARG A 277 1.91 -3.02 -13.96
CA ARG A 277 1.53 -3.45 -12.61
C ARG A 277 0.07 -3.87 -12.50
N LEU A 278 -0.84 -3.21 -13.23
CA LEU A 278 -2.24 -3.64 -13.37
C LEU A 278 -2.36 -4.98 -14.09
N GLY A 279 -1.57 -5.21 -15.13
CA GLY A 279 -1.54 -6.49 -15.84
C GLY A 279 -1.09 -7.64 -14.96
N GLU A 280 -0.10 -7.42 -14.10
CA GLU A 280 0.39 -8.40 -13.13
C GLU A 280 -0.69 -8.81 -12.12
N ILE A 281 -1.47 -7.84 -11.58
CA ILE A 281 -2.59 -8.12 -10.68
C ILE A 281 -3.67 -8.95 -11.40
N LYS A 282 -4.07 -8.55 -12.60
CA LYS A 282 -5.10 -9.25 -13.37
C LYS A 282 -4.70 -10.69 -13.68
N SER A 283 -3.44 -10.89 -14.08
CA SER A 283 -2.90 -12.23 -14.33
C SER A 283 -2.93 -13.09 -13.07
N ASN A 284 -2.56 -12.55 -11.93
CA ASN A 284 -2.58 -13.27 -10.65
C ASN A 284 -4.01 -13.66 -10.24
N LEU A 285 -4.98 -12.74 -10.36
CA LEU A 285 -6.38 -13.01 -10.04
C LEU A 285 -6.99 -14.10 -10.93
N SER A 286 -6.67 -14.12 -12.22
CA SER A 286 -7.14 -15.15 -13.14
C SER A 286 -6.56 -16.54 -12.85
N GLN A 287 -5.36 -16.62 -12.28
CA GLN A 287 -4.73 -17.90 -11.89
C GLN A 287 -5.25 -18.43 -10.55
N THR A 288 -5.77 -17.57 -9.68
CA THR A 288 -6.31 -17.94 -8.36
C THR A 288 -7.79 -18.28 -8.39
N GLY A 289 -8.45 -18.25 -9.55
CA GLY A 289 -9.85 -18.72 -9.72
C GLY A 289 -10.91 -17.72 -9.25
N PHE A 290 -10.60 -16.43 -9.26
CA PHE A 290 -11.56 -15.34 -9.08
C PHE A 290 -11.98 -14.72 -10.40
#